data_aa4e289f0b4f60556425d74c3ece572d
#
_entry.id   aa4e289f0b4f60556425d74c3ece572d
#
_cell.length_a   1.000
_cell.length_b   1.000
_cell.length_c   1.000
_cell.angle_alpha   90.00
_cell.angle_beta   90.00
_cell.angle_gamma   90.00
#
_symmetry.space_group_name_H-M   'P 1'
#
loop_
_entity.id
_entity.type
_entity.pdbx_description
1 polymer ?
#
loop_
_entity_poly.entity_id
_entity_poly.type
_entity_poly.pdbx_seq_one_letter_code
_entity_poly.pdbx_strand_id
1 'polypeptide(L)'
;MEGAVRVSWKRWLAAAAVVGTSPAALAGTVVEPRARVSLEERYDDDFRLNTAGATGGQLMTKITPRIGLDMKDPTLKLESYYAADLLMRHGSGRVTLDHRGGLMVNKRLSRRLRVEASGSIYRVTDPASLPRDSVARSTDPVLYGQSRVYVSGRLSRVVDVAAGYNFEGVRVQVPGSVAGFVHTPFAELWLRTTRRLSLGVEYRYQGFVFGDNFQQAHGVFGALRYRLSRQTTFTARGGPVSFDSGDGTRGLIPRMRLELLHEAGPFDLGFVAGHDLVGASGFTNALWADFAGLVLNRHFSDRISVYGMASFFRNGRAPGEGAFTWDGGARVAQGYALGAGLEYEINRYVSMQAAVDRISQVGMEEEVAAGVNLTRNVAAIRLHMKAW
;
A
#
# COMPACT_ATOMS: atom_id res chain seq x y z
N MET A 1 18.74 -34.00 0.32
CA MET A 1 18.31 -33.96 -1.10
C MET A 1 17.92 -32.52 -1.41
N GLU A 2 18.89 -31.77 -1.97
CA GLU A 2 18.75 -30.39 -2.33
C GLU A 2 18.13 -30.26 -3.73
N GLY A 3 16.89 -29.85 -3.83
CA GLY A 3 16.25 -29.49 -5.08
C GLY A 3 16.29 -27.97 -5.29
N ALA A 4 17.37 -27.47 -5.86
CA ALA A 4 17.49 -26.06 -6.24
C ALA A 4 16.48 -25.74 -7.35
N VAL A 5 15.43 -25.00 -7.01
CA VAL A 5 14.51 -24.39 -7.98
C VAL A 5 15.27 -23.29 -8.71
N ARG A 6 15.83 -23.60 -9.88
CA ARG A 6 16.34 -22.61 -10.83
C ARG A 6 15.17 -21.85 -11.43
N VAL A 7 14.84 -20.72 -10.86
CA VAL A 7 13.91 -19.75 -11.48
C VAL A 7 14.62 -19.13 -12.69
N SER A 8 14.20 -19.50 -13.89
CA SER A 8 14.75 -19.01 -15.14
C SER A 8 14.33 -17.57 -15.39
N TRP A 9 15.23 -16.63 -15.19
CA TRP A 9 15.09 -15.18 -15.44
C TRP A 9 14.64 -14.83 -16.86
N LYS A 10 14.86 -15.73 -17.82
CA LYS A 10 14.47 -15.54 -19.23
C LYS A 10 12.95 -15.47 -19.46
N ARG A 11 12.15 -16.03 -18.54
CA ARG A 11 10.67 -16.01 -18.66
C ARG A 11 10.03 -14.68 -18.22
N TRP A 12 10.71 -13.90 -17.40
CA TRP A 12 10.21 -12.58 -16.94
C TRP A 12 10.48 -11.45 -17.94
N LEU A 13 11.58 -11.55 -18.71
CA LEU A 13 11.86 -10.59 -19.80
C LEU A 13 10.92 -10.80 -21.00
N ALA A 14 10.39 -12.00 -21.20
CA ALA A 14 9.43 -12.27 -22.27
C ALA A 14 8.02 -11.74 -21.97
N ALA A 15 7.61 -11.60 -20.70
CA ALA A 15 6.30 -11.04 -20.34
C ALA A 15 6.22 -9.51 -20.52
N ALA A 16 7.36 -8.81 -20.50
CA ALA A 16 7.42 -7.37 -20.80
C ALA A 16 7.38 -7.06 -22.31
N ALA A 17 7.58 -8.05 -23.16
CA ALA A 17 7.67 -7.88 -24.61
C ALA A 17 6.36 -8.14 -25.39
N VAL A 18 5.27 -8.52 -24.72
CA VAL A 18 3.98 -8.86 -25.37
C VAL A 18 2.93 -7.74 -25.25
N VAL A 19 3.33 -6.49 -25.13
CA VAL A 19 2.48 -5.42 -25.65
C VAL A 19 2.85 -5.26 -27.10
N GLY A 20 2.22 -6.06 -27.96
CA GLY A 20 2.35 -5.96 -29.43
C GLY A 20 1.89 -4.57 -29.90
N THR A 21 2.78 -3.61 -29.83
CA THR A 21 2.58 -2.29 -30.41
C THR A 21 2.90 -2.39 -31.89
N SER A 22 1.88 -2.27 -32.76
CA SER A 22 2.13 -1.95 -34.17
C SER A 22 3.06 -0.73 -34.26
N PRO A 23 4.02 -0.67 -35.20
CA PRO A 23 4.92 0.47 -35.36
C PRO A 23 4.21 1.82 -35.48
N ALA A 24 2.98 1.83 -35.99
CA ALA A 24 2.15 3.04 -36.09
C ALA A 24 1.67 3.57 -34.71
N ALA A 25 1.67 2.76 -33.65
CA ALA A 25 1.25 3.19 -32.32
C ALA A 25 2.35 3.93 -31.55
N LEU A 26 3.60 3.89 -32.00
CA LEU A 26 4.75 4.56 -31.38
C LEU A 26 4.97 5.98 -31.90
N ALA A 27 4.30 6.40 -32.99
CA ALA A 27 4.38 7.77 -33.50
C ALA A 27 3.73 8.72 -32.48
N GLY A 28 4.55 9.50 -31.77
CA GLY A 28 4.14 10.42 -30.70
C GLY A 28 4.21 9.87 -29.27
N THR A 29 4.69 8.65 -29.07
CA THR A 29 4.96 8.09 -27.74
C THR A 29 6.36 8.53 -27.30
N VAL A 30 6.44 9.21 -26.15
CA VAL A 30 7.69 9.52 -25.48
C VAL A 30 8.03 8.38 -24.53
N VAL A 31 9.22 7.80 -24.70
CA VAL A 31 9.76 6.72 -23.85
C VAL A 31 10.97 7.25 -23.13
N GLU A 32 10.91 7.30 -21.80
CA GLU A 32 11.96 7.83 -20.93
C GLU A 32 12.46 6.73 -19.99
N PRO A 33 13.65 6.16 -20.22
CA PRO A 33 14.29 5.31 -19.24
C PRO A 33 14.69 6.16 -18.03
N ARG A 34 14.62 5.59 -16.84
CA ARG A 34 15.03 6.25 -15.60
C ARG A 34 16.01 5.37 -14.84
N ALA A 35 17.09 5.95 -14.38
CA ALA A 35 17.98 5.31 -13.44
C ALA A 35 18.23 6.23 -12.25
N ARG A 36 18.20 5.66 -11.05
CA ARG A 36 18.45 6.35 -9.80
C ARG A 36 19.25 5.44 -8.88
N VAL A 37 20.15 6.03 -8.11
CA VAL A 37 20.79 5.36 -6.98
C VAL A 37 20.51 6.18 -5.74
N SER A 38 20.15 5.52 -4.65
CA SER A 38 20.03 6.15 -3.34
C SER A 38 21.03 5.51 -2.39
N LEU A 39 21.71 6.35 -1.62
CA LEU A 39 22.54 5.97 -0.49
C LEU A 39 21.84 6.46 0.78
N GLU A 40 21.62 5.58 1.73
CA GLU A 40 20.98 5.90 3.01
C GLU A 40 21.87 5.42 4.15
N GLU A 41 22.18 6.31 5.08
CA GLU A 41 22.69 5.97 6.40
C GLU A 41 21.54 6.07 7.38
N ARG A 42 21.33 4.99 8.16
CA ARG A 42 20.18 4.84 9.03
C ARG A 42 20.60 4.31 10.38
N TYR A 43 20.17 4.99 11.44
CA TYR A 43 20.19 4.50 12.79
C TYR A 43 18.81 3.96 13.17
N ASP A 44 18.76 2.81 13.79
CA ASP A 44 17.57 2.06 14.14
C ASP A 44 17.74 1.50 15.55
N ASP A 45 16.87 1.91 16.47
CA ASP A 45 17.05 1.60 17.91
C ASP A 45 16.52 0.20 18.31
N ASP A 46 15.67 -0.41 17.48
CA ASP A 46 15.12 -1.75 17.76
C ASP A 46 14.91 -2.55 16.47
N PHE A 47 16.01 -2.86 15.82
CA PHE A 47 15.98 -3.66 14.60
C PHE A 47 15.91 -5.15 14.94
N ARG A 48 14.71 -5.63 15.27
CA ARG A 48 14.46 -7.07 15.55
C ARG A 48 14.27 -7.84 14.25
N LEU A 49 15.33 -8.26 13.63
CA LEU A 49 15.29 -9.30 12.60
C LEU A 49 15.88 -10.59 13.15
N ASN A 50 15.04 -11.44 13.74
CA ASN A 50 15.28 -12.88 13.98
C ASN A 50 16.70 -13.31 14.44
N THR A 51 17.42 -12.47 15.15
CA THR A 51 18.64 -12.89 15.84
C THR A 51 18.37 -12.81 17.33
N ALA A 52 18.11 -13.95 17.94
CA ALA A 52 18.07 -14.09 19.37
C ALA A 52 19.29 -13.37 19.99
N GLY A 53 19.05 -12.30 20.77
CA GLY A 53 20.08 -11.61 21.52
C GLY A 53 20.52 -10.23 21.04
N ALA A 54 20.08 -9.73 19.91
CA ALA A 54 20.43 -8.37 19.45
C ALA A 54 19.45 -7.33 20.02
N THR A 55 19.64 -6.92 21.25
CA THR A 55 19.01 -5.74 21.85
C THR A 55 20.00 -4.60 21.73
N GLY A 56 19.70 -3.60 20.92
CA GLY A 56 20.50 -2.39 20.81
C GLY A 56 20.37 -1.70 19.46
N GLY A 57 20.57 -0.41 19.45
CA GLY A 57 20.54 0.40 18.22
C GLY A 57 21.63 -0.03 17.23
N GLN A 58 21.27 -0.07 15.96
CA GLN A 58 22.19 -0.43 14.87
C GLN A 58 22.28 0.68 13.85
N LEU A 59 23.50 0.95 13.42
CA LEU A 59 23.77 1.76 12.23
C LEU A 59 23.79 0.86 11.00
N MET A 60 23.14 1.31 9.93
CA MET A 60 22.99 0.56 8.70
C MET A 60 23.18 1.45 7.48
N THR A 61 23.93 0.95 6.50
CA THR A 61 24.00 1.55 5.17
C THR A 61 23.06 0.80 4.23
N LYS A 62 22.25 1.54 3.49
CA LYS A 62 21.39 0.99 2.45
C LYS A 62 21.69 1.64 1.12
N ILE A 63 22.02 0.80 0.14
CA ILE A 63 22.22 1.23 -1.25
C ILE A 63 21.06 0.70 -2.08
N THR A 64 20.38 1.60 -2.81
CA THR A 64 19.22 1.26 -3.62
C THR A 64 19.42 1.71 -5.07
N PRO A 65 19.97 0.87 -5.95
CA PRO A 65 19.85 1.07 -7.38
C PRO A 65 18.38 0.85 -7.81
N ARG A 66 17.88 1.76 -8.63
CA ARG A 66 16.53 1.72 -9.20
C ARG A 66 16.59 2.02 -10.67
N ILE A 67 15.96 1.17 -11.47
CA ILE A 67 15.73 1.40 -12.91
C ILE A 67 14.23 1.48 -13.15
N GLY A 68 13.83 2.21 -14.15
CA GLY A 68 12.43 2.38 -14.50
C GLY A 68 12.26 2.77 -15.96
N LEU A 69 11.01 2.70 -16.41
CA LEU A 69 10.59 3.11 -17.73
C LEU A 69 9.29 3.90 -17.61
N ASP A 70 9.30 5.11 -18.16
CA ASP A 70 8.10 5.91 -18.34
C ASP A 70 7.76 5.94 -19.82
N MET A 71 6.49 5.71 -20.15
CA MET A 71 5.94 5.88 -21.48
C MET A 71 4.75 6.83 -21.40
N LYS A 72 4.73 7.83 -22.27
CA LYS A 72 3.67 8.82 -22.33
C LYS A 72 3.23 9.06 -23.77
N ASP A 73 1.94 8.93 -24.01
CA ASP A 73 1.28 9.42 -25.20
C ASP A 73 -0.02 10.16 -24.80
N PRO A 74 -0.75 10.84 -25.69
CA PRO A 74 -1.98 11.57 -25.33
C PRO A 74 -3.05 10.71 -24.65
N THR A 75 -2.97 9.38 -24.75
CA THR A 75 -3.97 8.43 -24.22
C THR A 75 -3.41 7.44 -23.22
N LEU A 76 -2.09 7.27 -23.14
CA LEU A 76 -1.41 6.29 -22.30
C LEU A 76 -0.37 6.99 -21.41
N LYS A 77 -0.40 6.66 -20.13
CA LYS A 77 0.70 6.88 -19.19
C LYS A 77 1.05 5.54 -18.57
N LEU A 78 2.29 5.09 -18.75
CA LEU A 78 2.82 3.90 -18.13
C LEU A 78 4.07 4.28 -17.36
N GLU A 79 4.15 3.84 -16.13
CA GLU A 79 5.33 3.98 -15.28
C GLU A 79 5.67 2.60 -14.72
N SER A 80 6.91 2.20 -14.83
CA SER A 80 7.40 0.96 -14.23
C SER A 80 8.73 1.17 -13.55
N TYR A 81 9.00 0.36 -12.53
CA TYR A 81 10.29 0.37 -11.88
C TYR A 81 10.64 -0.98 -11.26
N TYR A 82 11.93 -1.18 -11.12
CA TYR A 82 12.53 -2.20 -10.27
C TYR A 82 13.61 -1.56 -9.41
N ALA A 83 13.68 -1.95 -8.15
CA ALA A 83 14.70 -1.51 -7.20
C ALA A 83 15.20 -2.71 -6.39
N ALA A 84 16.50 -2.73 -6.14
CA ALA A 84 17.15 -3.67 -5.24
C ALA A 84 17.70 -2.89 -4.04
N ASP A 85 17.34 -3.30 -2.83
CA ASP A 85 17.82 -2.67 -1.59
C ASP A 85 18.93 -3.55 -0.99
N LEU A 86 20.17 -3.11 -1.09
CA LEU A 86 21.30 -3.73 -0.44
C LEU A 86 21.46 -3.09 0.94
N LEU A 87 21.14 -3.83 2.00
CA LEU A 87 21.20 -3.39 3.38
C LEU A 87 22.39 -4.02 4.09
N MET A 88 23.32 -3.21 4.54
CA MET A 88 24.53 -3.60 5.28
C MET A 88 24.42 -3.15 6.72
N ARG A 89 24.54 -4.07 7.68
CA ARG A 89 24.50 -3.81 9.12
C ARG A 89 25.92 -3.70 9.66
N HIS A 90 26.29 -2.54 10.21
CA HIS A 90 27.66 -2.30 10.64
C HIS A 90 28.08 -3.20 11.82
N GLY A 91 27.20 -3.44 12.80
CA GLY A 91 27.55 -4.23 13.99
C GLY A 91 27.75 -5.72 13.76
N SER A 92 26.95 -6.31 12.84
CA SER A 92 26.98 -7.75 12.57
C SER A 92 27.70 -8.13 11.26
N GLY A 93 28.04 -7.16 10.43
CA GLY A 93 28.58 -7.39 9.07
C GLY A 93 27.57 -8.08 8.13
N ARG A 94 26.32 -8.30 8.56
CA ARG A 94 25.33 -9.00 7.76
C ARG A 94 24.82 -8.12 6.62
N VAL A 95 24.79 -8.68 5.43
CA VAL A 95 24.24 -8.06 4.23
C VAL A 95 22.96 -8.77 3.84
N THR A 96 21.90 -8.00 3.56
CA THR A 96 20.63 -8.50 3.04
C THR A 96 20.27 -7.79 1.73
N LEU A 97 19.61 -8.52 0.83
CA LEU A 97 19.15 -8.00 -0.45
C LEU A 97 17.64 -8.13 -0.53
N ASP A 98 16.96 -6.99 -0.57
CA ASP A 98 15.52 -6.89 -0.75
C ASP A 98 15.19 -6.42 -2.17
N HIS A 99 13.99 -6.72 -2.63
CA HIS A 99 13.56 -6.44 -4.01
C HIS A 99 12.21 -5.73 -3.99
N ARG A 100 12.08 -4.71 -4.83
CA ARG A 100 10.82 -3.99 -5.04
C ARG A 100 10.57 -3.76 -6.52
N GLY A 101 9.34 -3.98 -6.95
CA GLY A 101 8.92 -3.69 -8.31
C GLY A 101 7.54 -3.06 -8.32
N GLY A 102 7.28 -2.22 -9.31
CA GLY A 102 5.96 -1.61 -9.49
C GLY A 102 5.68 -1.25 -10.93
N LEU A 103 4.38 -1.25 -11.24
CA LEU A 103 3.82 -0.88 -12.53
C LEU A 103 2.58 -0.03 -12.31
N MET A 104 2.44 1.05 -13.06
CA MET A 104 1.23 1.85 -13.15
C MET A 104 0.90 2.13 -14.62
N VAL A 105 -0.33 1.87 -15.00
CA VAL A 105 -0.86 2.11 -16.34
C VAL A 105 -2.13 2.94 -16.22
N ASN A 106 -2.21 4.02 -16.97
CA ASN A 106 -3.41 4.82 -17.12
C ASN A 106 -3.68 4.99 -18.62
N LYS A 107 -4.75 4.35 -19.11
CA LYS A 107 -5.12 4.36 -20.53
C LYS A 107 -6.50 4.96 -20.73
N ARG A 108 -6.59 5.99 -21.54
CA ARG A 108 -7.86 6.53 -22.00
C ARG A 108 -8.27 5.82 -23.29
N LEU A 109 -9.22 4.90 -23.18
CA LEU A 109 -9.73 4.12 -24.33
C LEU A 109 -10.64 4.96 -25.23
N SER A 110 -11.39 5.91 -24.63
CA SER A 110 -12.23 6.85 -25.36
C SER A 110 -12.37 8.15 -24.57
N ARG A 111 -13.14 9.12 -25.10
CA ARG A 111 -13.47 10.35 -24.36
C ARG A 111 -14.27 10.08 -23.06
N ARG A 112 -14.89 8.90 -22.95
CA ARG A 112 -15.76 8.51 -21.85
C ARG A 112 -15.26 7.34 -21.03
N LEU A 113 -14.26 6.59 -21.51
CA LEU A 113 -13.80 5.33 -20.88
C LEU A 113 -12.30 5.40 -20.59
N ARG A 114 -11.95 5.12 -19.35
CA ARG A 114 -10.57 5.06 -18.83
C ARG A 114 -10.34 3.72 -18.13
N VAL A 115 -9.15 3.19 -18.31
CA VAL A 115 -8.64 2.03 -17.58
C VAL A 115 -7.40 2.45 -16.80
N GLU A 116 -7.36 2.10 -15.54
CA GLU A 116 -6.21 2.28 -14.67
C GLU A 116 -5.81 0.91 -14.11
N ALA A 117 -4.54 0.59 -14.17
CA ALA A 117 -3.99 -0.60 -13.56
C ALA A 117 -2.73 -0.22 -12.78
N SER A 118 -2.58 -0.76 -11.58
CA SER A 118 -1.37 -0.60 -10.81
C SER A 118 -1.05 -1.90 -10.08
N GLY A 119 0.22 -2.12 -9.83
CA GLY A 119 0.67 -3.26 -9.05
C GLY A 119 2.06 -3.02 -8.49
N SER A 120 2.33 -3.62 -7.35
CA SER A 120 3.64 -3.61 -6.73
C SER A 120 3.91 -4.93 -6.03
N ILE A 121 5.17 -5.31 -5.99
CA ILE A 121 5.66 -6.50 -5.29
C ILE A 121 6.90 -6.12 -4.50
N TYR A 122 6.96 -6.60 -3.26
CA TYR A 122 8.04 -6.33 -2.31
C TYR A 122 8.47 -7.65 -1.68
N ARG A 123 9.74 -7.96 -1.78
CA ARG A 123 10.38 -8.95 -0.92
C ARG A 123 11.27 -8.19 0.03
N VAL A 124 10.89 -8.12 1.29
CA VAL A 124 11.56 -7.29 2.29
C VAL A 124 11.92 -8.09 3.53
N THR A 125 13.13 -7.89 3.99
CA THR A 125 13.64 -8.43 5.26
C THR A 125 13.24 -7.55 6.43
N ASP A 126 12.90 -6.29 6.15
CA ASP A 126 12.44 -5.30 7.12
C ASP A 126 10.97 -4.94 6.84
N PRO A 127 9.99 -5.54 7.56
CA PRO A 127 8.57 -5.28 7.36
C PRO A 127 8.17 -3.81 7.54
N ALA A 128 8.93 -3.04 8.34
CA ALA A 128 8.69 -1.61 8.50
C ALA A 128 8.97 -0.80 7.23
N SER A 129 9.67 -1.38 6.26
CA SER A 129 9.90 -0.75 4.93
C SER A 129 8.72 -0.93 3.96
N LEU A 130 7.72 -1.76 4.28
CA LEU A 130 6.50 -1.88 3.49
C LEU A 130 5.70 -0.58 3.49
N PRO A 131 4.86 -0.35 2.47
CA PRO A 131 3.92 0.75 2.50
C PRO A 131 3.17 0.78 3.82
N ARG A 132 3.11 1.96 4.45
CA ARG A 132 2.45 2.12 5.75
C ARG A 132 0.96 2.16 5.52
N ASP A 133 0.32 1.05 5.78
CA ASP A 133 -1.12 0.97 5.97
C ASP A 133 -1.44 1.02 7.47
N SER A 134 -2.69 1.07 7.80
CA SER A 134 -3.16 1.19 9.18
C SER A 134 -3.49 -0.18 9.79
N VAL A 135 -2.67 -1.21 9.53
CA VAL A 135 -2.92 -2.58 9.99
C VAL A 135 -1.66 -3.20 10.62
N ALA A 136 -1.87 -4.15 11.51
CA ALA A 136 -0.80 -4.92 12.14
C ALA A 136 0.02 -5.71 11.11
N ARG A 137 1.31 -5.84 11.37
CA ARG A 137 2.26 -6.56 10.52
C ARG A 137 3.12 -7.49 11.33
N SER A 138 3.53 -8.58 10.72
CA SER A 138 4.60 -9.42 11.26
C SER A 138 5.91 -8.64 11.34
N THR A 139 6.75 -8.98 12.31
CA THR A 139 8.13 -8.52 12.40
C THR A 139 9.09 -9.35 11.55
N ASP A 140 8.62 -10.47 10.99
CA ASP A 140 9.40 -11.37 10.16
C ASP A 140 9.49 -10.90 8.70
N PRO A 141 10.51 -11.34 7.95
CA PRO A 141 10.62 -11.04 6.53
C PRO A 141 9.38 -11.47 5.75
N VAL A 142 8.94 -10.65 4.81
CA VAL A 142 7.71 -10.89 4.04
C VAL A 142 7.92 -10.76 2.54
N LEU A 143 7.13 -11.54 1.80
CA LEU A 143 6.78 -11.28 0.41
C LEU A 143 5.39 -10.67 0.38
N TYR A 144 5.29 -9.46 -0.12
CA TYR A 144 4.04 -8.69 -0.21
C TYR A 144 3.78 -8.30 -1.66
N GLY A 145 2.55 -8.44 -2.11
CA GLY A 145 2.12 -8.03 -3.43
C GLY A 145 0.74 -7.39 -3.38
N GLN A 146 0.56 -6.32 -4.15
CA GLN A 146 -0.75 -5.72 -4.34
C GLN A 146 -0.94 -5.34 -5.80
N SER A 147 -2.19 -5.43 -6.26
CA SER A 147 -2.56 -4.93 -7.57
C SER A 147 -3.97 -4.37 -7.58
N ARG A 148 -4.22 -3.43 -8.47
CA ARG A 148 -5.53 -2.83 -8.70
C ARG A 148 -5.75 -2.68 -10.19
N VAL A 149 -6.92 -3.08 -10.66
CA VAL A 149 -7.44 -2.73 -11.98
C VAL A 149 -8.75 -1.98 -11.78
N TYR A 150 -8.90 -0.86 -12.47
CA TYR A 150 -10.05 0.03 -12.34
C TYR A 150 -10.48 0.52 -13.72
N VAL A 151 -11.72 0.29 -14.05
CA VAL A 151 -12.34 0.76 -15.30
C VAL A 151 -13.43 1.76 -14.93
N SER A 152 -13.34 2.96 -15.44
CA SER A 152 -14.33 4.00 -15.18
C SER A 152 -14.88 4.57 -16.48
N GLY A 153 -16.19 4.82 -16.47
CA GLY A 153 -16.90 5.31 -17.64
C GLY A 153 -17.96 6.34 -17.30
N ARG A 154 -18.15 7.31 -18.21
CA ARG A 154 -19.21 8.29 -18.13
C ARG A 154 -20.38 7.83 -19.02
N LEU A 155 -21.47 7.39 -18.40
CA LEU A 155 -22.69 6.99 -19.11
C LEU A 155 -23.49 8.19 -19.62
N SER A 156 -23.57 9.26 -18.80
CA SER A 156 -24.24 10.50 -19.16
C SER A 156 -23.51 11.71 -18.60
N ARG A 157 -24.09 12.91 -18.74
CA ARG A 157 -23.51 14.14 -18.14
C ARG A 157 -23.50 14.12 -16.62
N VAL A 158 -24.36 13.30 -16.00
CA VAL A 158 -24.56 13.24 -14.55
C VAL A 158 -24.27 11.88 -13.93
N VAL A 159 -24.11 10.83 -14.77
CA VAL A 159 -23.90 9.44 -14.29
C VAL A 159 -22.51 8.96 -14.70
N ASP A 160 -21.71 8.63 -13.70
CA ASP A 160 -20.42 7.96 -13.85
C ASP A 160 -20.55 6.53 -13.27
N VAL A 161 -19.93 5.55 -13.92
CA VAL A 161 -19.87 4.16 -13.45
C VAL A 161 -18.42 3.71 -13.37
N ALA A 162 -18.14 2.81 -12.45
CA ALA A 162 -16.84 2.18 -12.40
C ALA A 162 -16.97 0.74 -11.90
N ALA A 163 -16.00 -0.07 -12.31
CA ALA A 163 -15.80 -1.40 -11.77
C ALA A 163 -14.30 -1.63 -11.60
N GLY A 164 -13.94 -2.44 -10.65
CA GLY A 164 -12.53 -2.72 -10.40
C GLY A 164 -12.31 -3.99 -9.63
N TYR A 165 -11.05 -4.31 -9.49
CA TYR A 165 -10.57 -5.46 -8.76
C TYR A 165 -9.28 -5.08 -8.04
N ASN A 166 -9.24 -5.28 -6.73
CA ASN A 166 -8.02 -5.18 -5.94
C ASN A 166 -7.60 -6.59 -5.52
N PHE A 167 -6.31 -6.81 -5.56
CA PHE A 167 -5.66 -8.01 -5.05
C PHE A 167 -4.58 -7.61 -4.06
N GLU A 168 -4.52 -8.30 -2.96
CA GLU A 168 -3.45 -8.20 -1.98
C GLU A 168 -3.00 -9.61 -1.61
N GLY A 169 -1.68 -9.82 -1.55
CA GLY A 169 -1.09 -11.09 -1.15
C GLY A 169 0.07 -10.86 -0.20
N VAL A 170 0.10 -11.65 0.85
CA VAL A 170 1.13 -11.60 1.89
C VAL A 170 1.60 -13.01 2.22
N ARG A 171 2.92 -13.19 2.30
CA ARG A 171 3.53 -14.41 2.80
C ARG A 171 4.69 -14.06 3.72
N VAL A 172 4.55 -14.40 4.98
CA VAL A 172 5.65 -14.32 5.95
C VAL A 172 6.69 -15.41 5.62
N GLN A 173 7.97 -15.05 5.61
CA GLN A 173 9.04 -15.96 5.19
C GLN A 173 9.63 -16.74 6.37
N VAL A 174 8.76 -17.41 7.14
CA VAL A 174 9.16 -18.35 8.21
C VAL A 174 8.58 -19.73 7.94
N PRO A 175 9.26 -20.81 8.40
CA PRO A 175 8.73 -22.16 8.27
C PRO A 175 7.35 -22.30 8.91
N GLY A 176 6.42 -22.95 8.21
CA GLY A 176 5.05 -23.16 8.70
C GLY A 176 4.10 -21.99 8.53
N SER A 177 4.57 -20.82 8.03
CA SER A 177 3.69 -19.68 7.77
C SER A 177 2.73 -19.96 6.60
N VAL A 178 1.51 -19.47 6.76
CA VAL A 178 0.46 -19.55 5.75
C VAL A 178 0.46 -18.27 4.91
N ALA A 179 0.34 -18.41 3.59
CA ALA A 179 0.13 -17.25 2.72
C ALA A 179 -1.32 -16.75 2.85
N GLY A 180 -1.47 -15.44 2.90
CA GLY A 180 -2.77 -14.77 2.88
C GLY A 180 -3.01 -14.06 1.55
N PHE A 181 -4.22 -14.18 1.00
CA PHE A 181 -4.63 -13.46 -0.20
C PHE A 181 -5.99 -12.81 0.02
N VAL A 182 -6.16 -11.61 -0.47
CA VAL A 182 -7.41 -10.88 -0.44
C VAL A 182 -7.80 -10.47 -1.86
N HIS A 183 -8.98 -10.89 -2.28
CA HIS A 183 -9.57 -10.60 -3.58
C HIS A 183 -10.75 -9.67 -3.40
N THR A 184 -10.74 -8.50 -4.04
CA THR A 184 -11.76 -7.48 -3.83
C THR A 184 -12.30 -6.94 -5.16
N PRO A 185 -13.18 -7.65 -5.87
CA PRO A 185 -13.97 -7.05 -6.94
C PRO A 185 -14.99 -6.07 -6.37
N PHE A 186 -15.23 -4.97 -7.09
CA PHE A 186 -16.21 -3.96 -6.73
C PHE A 186 -16.81 -3.27 -7.96
N ALA A 187 -17.99 -2.67 -7.77
CA ALA A 187 -18.66 -1.85 -8.77
C ALA A 187 -19.23 -0.60 -8.09
N GLU A 188 -19.17 0.53 -8.77
CA GLU A 188 -19.61 1.84 -8.28
C GLU A 188 -20.53 2.51 -9.30
N LEU A 189 -21.58 3.15 -8.81
CA LEU A 189 -22.43 4.06 -9.56
C LEU A 189 -22.42 5.42 -8.85
N TRP A 190 -22.15 6.48 -9.59
CA TRP A 190 -22.13 7.84 -9.06
C TRP A 190 -23.12 8.73 -9.84
N LEU A 191 -23.95 9.46 -9.09
CA LEU A 191 -24.87 10.45 -9.60
C LEU A 191 -24.36 11.86 -9.18
N ARG A 192 -24.04 12.68 -10.15
CA ARG A 192 -23.65 14.07 -9.94
C ARG A 192 -24.88 14.92 -9.71
N THR A 193 -25.26 15.18 -8.45
CA THR A 193 -26.47 15.90 -8.05
C THR A 193 -26.28 17.41 -8.25
N THR A 194 -25.09 17.91 -7.96
CA THR A 194 -24.73 19.32 -8.18
C THR A 194 -23.31 19.43 -8.75
N ARG A 195 -22.82 20.66 -8.99
CA ARG A 195 -21.43 20.89 -9.38
C ARG A 195 -20.42 20.47 -8.29
N ARG A 196 -20.87 20.39 -7.03
CA ARG A 196 -20.02 20.10 -5.87
C ARG A 196 -20.33 18.76 -5.22
N LEU A 197 -21.55 18.23 -5.38
CA LEU A 197 -22.03 17.03 -4.71
C LEU A 197 -22.27 15.91 -5.70
N SER A 198 -21.72 14.74 -5.40
CA SER A 198 -22.05 13.48 -6.05
C SER A 198 -22.46 12.47 -4.99
N LEU A 199 -23.54 11.76 -5.24
CA LEU A 199 -24.01 10.63 -4.43
C LEU A 199 -23.69 9.34 -5.17
N GLY A 200 -23.37 8.28 -4.46
CA GLY A 200 -23.01 7.01 -5.08
C GLY A 200 -23.50 5.80 -4.31
N VAL A 201 -23.48 4.68 -4.98
CA VAL A 201 -23.64 3.35 -4.40
C VAL A 201 -22.48 2.50 -4.86
N GLU A 202 -21.91 1.74 -3.95
CA GLU A 202 -20.84 0.79 -4.20
C GLU A 202 -21.28 -0.61 -3.74
N TYR A 203 -21.09 -1.62 -4.57
CA TYR A 203 -21.08 -3.02 -4.16
C TYR A 203 -19.65 -3.52 -4.12
N ARG A 204 -19.32 -4.28 -3.08
CA ARG A 204 -17.99 -4.87 -2.91
C ARG A 204 -18.12 -6.29 -2.37
N TYR A 205 -17.38 -7.17 -2.99
CA TYR A 205 -17.09 -8.50 -2.50
C TYR A 205 -15.63 -8.52 -1.98
N GLN A 206 -15.37 -9.26 -0.91
CA GLN A 206 -14.02 -9.56 -0.43
C GLN A 206 -13.91 -11.06 -0.16
N GLY A 207 -13.00 -11.73 -0.84
CA GLY A 207 -12.63 -13.12 -0.57
C GLY A 207 -11.28 -13.15 0.11
N PHE A 208 -11.20 -13.75 1.28
CA PHE A 208 -9.97 -13.92 2.06
C PHE A 208 -9.57 -15.40 2.00
N VAL A 209 -8.35 -15.68 1.60
CA VAL A 209 -7.79 -17.03 1.47
C VAL A 209 -6.56 -17.12 2.35
N PHE A 210 -6.57 -17.99 3.36
CA PHE A 210 -5.44 -18.24 4.25
C PHE A 210 -5.18 -19.75 4.30
N GLY A 211 -4.29 -20.23 3.43
CA GLY A 211 -4.10 -21.68 3.25
C GLY A 211 -5.39 -22.35 2.76
N ASP A 212 -5.91 -23.28 3.54
CA ASP A 212 -7.17 -23.99 3.27
C ASP A 212 -8.41 -23.22 3.82
N ASN A 213 -8.21 -22.16 4.58
CA ASN A 213 -9.30 -21.36 5.15
C ASN A 213 -9.75 -20.30 4.15
N PHE A 214 -11.06 -20.33 3.81
CA PHE A 214 -11.70 -19.35 2.95
C PHE A 214 -12.78 -18.60 3.69
N GLN A 215 -12.72 -17.28 3.70
CA GLN A 215 -13.69 -16.38 4.30
C GLN A 215 -14.18 -15.39 3.26
N GLN A 216 -15.40 -14.91 3.39
CA GLN A 216 -15.95 -13.98 2.41
C GLN A 216 -16.81 -12.89 3.04
N ALA A 217 -16.86 -11.76 2.36
CA ALA A 217 -17.66 -10.62 2.77
C ALA A 217 -18.35 -9.95 1.58
N HIS A 218 -19.61 -9.57 1.77
CA HIS A 218 -20.42 -8.84 0.79
C HIS A 218 -20.88 -7.52 1.42
N GLY A 219 -20.60 -6.41 0.77
CA GLY A 219 -21.00 -5.09 1.26
C GLY A 219 -21.70 -4.25 0.22
N VAL A 220 -22.71 -3.51 0.65
CA VAL A 220 -23.37 -2.46 -0.13
C VAL A 220 -23.22 -1.14 0.63
N PHE A 221 -22.68 -0.12 -0.03
CA PHE A 221 -22.30 1.14 0.59
C PHE A 221 -22.99 2.31 -0.09
N GLY A 222 -23.59 3.19 0.70
CA GLY A 222 -23.87 4.54 0.28
C GLY A 222 -22.57 5.35 0.24
N ALA A 223 -22.42 6.20 -0.75
CA ALA A 223 -21.25 7.03 -0.93
C ALA A 223 -21.61 8.49 -1.20
N LEU A 224 -20.83 9.41 -0.66
CA LEU A 224 -20.96 10.84 -0.85
C LEU A 224 -19.58 11.38 -1.22
N ARG A 225 -19.51 12.18 -2.27
CA ARG A 225 -18.32 12.97 -2.64
C ARG A 225 -18.70 14.44 -2.69
N TYR A 226 -18.05 15.25 -1.88
CA TYR A 226 -18.30 16.67 -1.80
C TYR A 226 -17.04 17.48 -2.07
N ARG A 227 -17.09 18.35 -3.08
CA ARG A 227 -16.01 19.27 -3.40
C ARG A 227 -16.16 20.53 -2.55
N LEU A 228 -15.40 20.58 -1.44
CA LEU A 228 -15.36 21.72 -0.52
C LEU A 228 -14.82 22.97 -1.22
N SER A 229 -13.74 22.82 -2.00
CA SER A 229 -13.16 23.85 -2.84
C SER A 229 -12.70 23.28 -4.19
N ARG A 230 -12.01 24.06 -5.02
CA ARG A 230 -11.39 23.56 -6.24
C ARG A 230 -10.25 22.55 -5.94
N GLN A 231 -9.66 22.67 -4.78
CA GLN A 231 -8.47 21.93 -4.33
C GLN A 231 -8.79 20.90 -3.25
N THR A 232 -10.00 20.95 -2.65
CA THR A 232 -10.36 20.09 -1.52
C THR A 232 -11.56 19.22 -1.86
N THR A 233 -11.39 17.92 -1.73
CA THR A 233 -12.45 16.93 -1.93
C THR A 233 -12.60 16.09 -0.67
N PHE A 234 -13.82 15.97 -0.19
CA PHE A 234 -14.22 15.06 0.87
C PHE A 234 -15.00 13.89 0.27
N THR A 235 -14.70 12.67 0.69
CA THR A 235 -15.46 11.48 0.30
C THR A 235 -15.80 10.68 1.56
N ALA A 236 -17.06 10.28 1.67
CA ALA A 236 -17.54 9.38 2.73
C ALA A 236 -18.22 8.17 2.09
N ARG A 237 -17.98 6.99 2.65
CA ARG A 237 -18.65 5.75 2.28
C ARG A 237 -19.07 5.03 3.56
N GLY A 238 -20.22 4.38 3.55
CA GLY A 238 -20.67 3.60 4.69
C GLY A 238 -21.83 2.69 4.33
N GLY A 239 -21.91 1.55 5.00
CA GLY A 239 -22.96 0.56 4.80
C GLY A 239 -22.69 -0.76 5.52
N PRO A 240 -23.64 -1.68 5.46
CA PRO A 240 -23.51 -3.00 6.05
C PRO A 240 -22.60 -3.92 5.22
N VAL A 241 -21.90 -4.80 5.90
CA VAL A 241 -21.14 -5.92 5.33
C VAL A 241 -21.61 -7.21 5.97
N SER A 242 -22.06 -8.15 5.16
CA SER A 242 -22.29 -9.53 5.57
C SER A 242 -20.98 -10.30 5.46
N PHE A 243 -20.49 -10.83 6.56
CA PHE A 243 -19.25 -11.61 6.65
C PHE A 243 -19.56 -13.06 6.96
N ASP A 244 -18.88 -13.98 6.29
CA ASP A 244 -18.95 -15.43 6.49
C ASP A 244 -17.51 -15.93 6.74
N SER A 245 -17.28 -16.48 7.91
CA SER A 245 -15.96 -16.95 8.37
C SER A 245 -15.53 -18.30 7.77
N GLY A 246 -16.40 -18.94 6.97
CA GLY A 246 -16.12 -20.24 6.34
C GLY A 246 -16.39 -21.46 7.24
N ASP A 247 -16.54 -21.27 8.55
CA ASP A 247 -16.92 -22.30 9.52
C ASP A 247 -18.44 -22.33 9.80
N GLY A 248 -19.22 -21.56 9.05
CA GLY A 248 -20.66 -21.39 9.21
C GLY A 248 -21.05 -20.18 10.06
N THR A 249 -20.09 -19.50 10.68
CA THR A 249 -20.35 -18.29 11.45
C THR A 249 -20.56 -17.10 10.51
N ARG A 250 -21.69 -16.41 10.67
CA ARG A 250 -22.06 -15.24 9.87
C ARG A 250 -22.34 -14.05 10.75
N GLY A 251 -21.79 -12.90 10.35
CA GLY A 251 -22.00 -11.62 11.02
C GLY A 251 -22.41 -10.52 10.06
N LEU A 252 -23.16 -9.55 10.58
CA LEU A 252 -23.45 -8.30 9.88
C LEU A 252 -22.71 -7.16 10.57
N ILE A 253 -21.94 -6.41 9.80
CA ILE A 253 -20.96 -5.48 10.33
C ILE A 253 -21.09 -4.13 9.63
N PRO A 254 -21.05 -3.00 10.36
CA PRO A 254 -20.98 -1.69 9.74
C PRO A 254 -19.59 -1.48 9.18
N ARG A 255 -19.51 -0.91 8.01
CA ARG A 255 -18.26 -0.40 7.42
C ARG A 255 -18.40 1.06 7.16
N MET A 256 -17.32 1.81 7.42
CA MET A 256 -17.24 3.21 7.02
C MET A 256 -15.84 3.59 6.58
N ARG A 257 -15.77 4.57 5.69
CA ARG A 257 -14.51 5.17 5.25
C ARG A 257 -14.71 6.65 4.93
N LEU A 258 -13.87 7.47 5.49
CA LEU A 258 -13.81 8.92 5.29
C LEU A 258 -12.48 9.26 4.65
N GLU A 259 -12.48 10.11 3.64
CA GLU A 259 -11.30 10.58 2.95
C GLU A 259 -11.40 12.10 2.75
N LEU A 260 -10.33 12.83 3.08
CA LEU A 260 -10.17 14.24 2.76
C LEU A 260 -8.86 14.39 1.97
N LEU A 261 -8.96 14.92 0.77
CA LEU A 261 -7.82 15.23 -0.07
C LEU A 261 -7.80 16.75 -0.34
N HIS A 262 -6.66 17.36 -0.05
CA HIS A 262 -6.41 18.77 -0.35
C HIS A 262 -5.10 18.88 -1.12
N GLU A 263 -5.17 19.45 -2.33
CA GLU A 263 -4.03 19.64 -3.24
C GLU A 263 -3.98 21.12 -3.62
N ALA A 264 -3.12 21.88 -2.96
CA ALA A 264 -3.06 23.35 -3.10
C ALA A 264 -1.64 23.87 -3.36
N GLY A 265 -1.09 23.56 -4.53
CA GLY A 265 0.23 24.07 -4.94
C GLY A 265 1.35 23.71 -3.95
N PRO A 266 1.70 24.59 -3.00
CA PRO A 266 2.78 24.31 -2.07
C PRO A 266 2.38 23.37 -0.90
N PHE A 267 1.11 22.98 -0.80
CA PHE A 267 0.60 22.22 0.33
C PHE A 267 -0.35 21.11 -0.10
N ASP A 268 0.00 19.88 0.20
CA ASP A 268 -0.84 18.72 0.00
C ASP A 268 -1.16 18.06 1.34
N LEU A 269 -2.42 17.70 1.54
CA LEU A 269 -2.88 16.99 2.73
C LEU A 269 -3.82 15.86 2.30
N GLY A 270 -3.50 14.65 2.76
CA GLY A 270 -4.35 13.48 2.66
C GLY A 270 -4.73 12.99 4.05
N PHE A 271 -6.02 12.83 4.31
CA PHE A 271 -6.54 12.21 5.53
C PHE A 271 -7.46 11.07 5.15
N VAL A 272 -7.33 9.94 5.85
CA VAL A 272 -8.22 8.80 5.74
C VAL A 272 -8.55 8.28 7.13
N ALA A 273 -9.79 7.91 7.36
CA ALA A 273 -10.19 7.18 8.55
C ALA A 273 -11.26 6.16 8.18
N GLY A 274 -11.34 5.06 8.91
CA GLY A 274 -12.32 4.04 8.59
C GLY A 274 -12.39 2.90 9.58
N HIS A 275 -13.38 2.06 9.30
CA HIS A 275 -13.66 0.80 9.94
C HIS A 275 -13.95 -0.21 8.83
N ASP A 276 -13.09 -1.21 8.65
CA ASP A 276 -13.10 -2.11 7.49
C ASP A 276 -12.59 -3.51 7.84
N LEU A 277 -12.95 -4.49 6.99
CA LEU A 277 -12.32 -5.81 7.00
C LEU A 277 -11.01 -5.77 6.22
N VAL A 278 -9.96 -6.32 6.79
CA VAL A 278 -8.62 -6.34 6.22
C VAL A 278 -7.96 -7.69 6.39
N GLY A 279 -7.04 -8.02 5.47
CA GLY A 279 -6.03 -9.04 5.70
C GLY A 279 -4.81 -8.39 6.34
N ALA A 280 -4.22 -9.01 7.35
CA ALA A 280 -3.00 -8.53 7.98
C ALA A 280 -1.89 -9.57 7.91
N SER A 281 -0.65 -9.09 7.81
CA SER A 281 0.54 -9.95 7.71
C SER A 281 0.71 -10.81 8.96
N GLY A 282 0.85 -12.12 8.77
CA GLY A 282 1.04 -13.09 9.87
C GLY A 282 -0.25 -13.58 10.52
N PHE A 283 -1.42 -13.14 10.07
CA PHE A 283 -2.72 -13.63 10.53
C PHE A 283 -3.32 -14.61 9.55
N THR A 284 -4.07 -15.58 10.08
CA THR A 284 -4.74 -16.64 9.30
C THR A 284 -6.23 -16.41 9.10
N ASN A 285 -6.72 -15.25 9.51
CA ASN A 285 -8.12 -14.83 9.43
C ASN A 285 -8.23 -13.36 9.05
N ALA A 286 -9.36 -12.97 8.47
CA ALA A 286 -9.71 -11.58 8.28
C ALA A 286 -9.85 -10.88 9.64
N LEU A 287 -9.39 -9.65 9.72
CA LEU A 287 -9.45 -8.81 10.90
C LEU A 287 -10.32 -7.58 10.65
N TRP A 288 -10.91 -7.07 11.71
CA TRP A 288 -11.41 -5.72 11.76
C TRP A 288 -10.26 -4.76 11.95
N ALA A 289 -10.31 -3.65 11.24
CA ALA A 289 -9.41 -2.53 11.46
C ALA A 289 -10.21 -1.23 11.62
N ASP A 290 -10.06 -0.61 12.81
CA ASP A 290 -10.27 0.83 12.96
C ASP A 290 -8.95 1.51 12.61
N PHE A 291 -8.98 2.47 11.72
CA PHE A 291 -7.77 3.14 11.30
C PHE A 291 -7.97 4.63 11.05
N ALA A 292 -6.90 5.39 11.24
CA ALA A 292 -6.79 6.76 10.80
C ALA A 292 -5.38 7.00 10.26
N GLY A 293 -5.29 7.75 9.16
CA GLY A 293 -4.02 8.11 8.54
C GLY A 293 -4.03 9.56 8.06
N LEU A 294 -2.91 10.24 8.23
CA LEU A 294 -2.67 11.60 7.80
C LEU A 294 -1.33 11.65 7.06
N VAL A 295 -1.33 12.29 5.90
CA VAL A 295 -0.12 12.61 5.14
C VAL A 295 -0.15 14.08 4.83
N LEU A 296 0.98 14.74 5.08
CA LEU A 296 1.18 16.16 4.85
C LEU A 296 2.44 16.33 4.00
N ASN A 297 2.36 17.14 2.98
CA ASN A 297 3.54 17.57 2.21
C ASN A 297 3.48 19.08 2.00
N ARG A 298 4.60 19.78 2.23
CA ARG A 298 4.70 21.23 2.03
C ARG A 298 6.01 21.57 1.32
N HIS A 299 5.87 22.24 0.19
CA HIS A 299 6.97 22.85 -0.52
C HIS A 299 7.16 24.28 -0.02
N PHE A 300 8.30 24.56 0.63
CA PHE A 300 8.64 25.92 1.09
C PHE A 300 9.33 26.71 -0.01
N SER A 301 9.99 26.02 -0.94
CA SER A 301 10.58 26.58 -2.14
C SER A 301 10.71 25.49 -3.20
N ASP A 302 11.20 25.83 -4.38
CA ASP A 302 11.51 24.85 -5.43
C ASP A 302 12.56 23.81 -5.00
N ARG A 303 13.28 24.05 -3.92
CA ARG A 303 14.36 23.19 -3.42
C ARG A 303 14.09 22.54 -2.08
N ILE A 304 13.15 23.06 -1.29
CA ILE A 304 12.90 22.58 0.08
C ILE A 304 11.48 22.09 0.19
N SER A 305 11.32 20.83 0.54
CA SER A 305 10.06 20.25 0.92
C SER A 305 10.13 19.57 2.28
N VAL A 306 9.03 19.61 3.03
CA VAL A 306 8.86 18.92 4.30
C VAL A 306 7.63 18.02 4.18
N TYR A 307 7.77 16.80 4.64
CA TYR A 307 6.64 15.89 4.73
C TYR A 307 6.44 15.40 6.17
N GLY A 308 5.20 15.05 6.47
CA GLY A 308 4.83 14.42 7.73
C GLY A 308 3.79 13.34 7.47
N MET A 309 3.80 12.29 8.29
CA MET A 309 2.78 11.26 8.27
C MET A 309 2.48 10.80 9.68
N ALA A 310 1.22 10.45 9.89
CA ALA A 310 0.76 9.80 11.11
C ALA A 310 -0.26 8.75 10.73
N SER A 311 -0.20 7.57 11.33
CA SER A 311 -1.23 6.57 11.21
C SER A 311 -1.46 5.89 12.55
N PHE A 312 -2.70 5.50 12.76
CA PHE A 312 -3.15 4.74 13.93
C PHE A 312 -4.01 3.59 13.45
N PHE A 313 -3.93 2.46 14.12
CA PHE A 313 -4.82 1.34 13.87
C PHE A 313 -5.14 0.57 15.16
N ARG A 314 -6.28 -0.09 15.14
CA ARG A 314 -6.71 -1.10 16.12
C ARG A 314 -7.34 -2.25 15.34
N ASN A 315 -6.83 -3.44 15.51
CA ASN A 315 -7.36 -4.64 14.88
C ASN A 315 -8.10 -5.50 15.91
N GLY A 316 -9.20 -6.10 15.49
CA GLY A 316 -9.97 -7.07 16.25
C GLY A 316 -10.32 -8.27 15.39
N ARG A 317 -10.68 -9.39 16.00
CA ARG A 317 -11.22 -10.56 15.30
C ARG A 317 -12.54 -10.18 14.65
N ALA A 318 -12.82 -10.73 13.49
CA ALA A 318 -14.15 -10.62 12.90
C ALA A 318 -15.18 -11.21 13.87
N PRO A 319 -16.37 -10.58 14.04
CA PRO A 319 -17.35 -11.03 15.02
C PRO A 319 -17.87 -12.42 14.68
N GLY A 320 -18.15 -13.18 15.76
CA GLY A 320 -18.85 -14.44 15.68
C GLY A 320 -20.36 -14.26 15.40
N GLU A 321 -21.11 -15.34 15.54
CA GLU A 321 -22.50 -15.49 15.17
C GLU A 321 -23.45 -14.40 15.73
N GLY A 322 -24.30 -13.85 14.88
CA GLY A 322 -25.55 -13.19 15.27
C GLY A 322 -25.50 -11.75 15.72
N ALA A 323 -24.35 -11.12 15.86
CA ALA A 323 -24.28 -9.79 16.43
C ALA A 323 -23.97 -8.73 15.37
N PHE A 324 -24.87 -7.75 15.26
CA PHE A 324 -24.47 -6.44 14.74
C PHE A 324 -23.68 -5.75 15.85
N THR A 325 -22.36 -5.87 15.81
CA THR A 325 -21.49 -5.26 16.82
C THR A 325 -20.57 -4.25 16.18
N TRP A 326 -20.61 -3.03 16.70
CA TRP A 326 -19.63 -1.99 16.37
C TRP A 326 -18.23 -2.34 16.92
N ASP A 327 -18.15 -2.97 18.07
CA ASP A 327 -16.95 -3.57 18.63
C ASP A 327 -16.85 -5.02 18.13
N GLY A 328 -16.21 -5.22 16.98
CA GLY A 328 -15.79 -6.55 16.55
C GLY A 328 -14.97 -7.22 17.65
N GLY A 329 -15.15 -8.50 17.87
CA GLY A 329 -14.53 -9.39 18.84
C GLY A 329 -13.28 -8.97 19.62
N ALA A 330 -12.58 -9.90 20.25
CA ALA A 330 -11.38 -9.60 21.04
C ALA A 330 -10.36 -8.78 20.24
N ARG A 331 -9.78 -7.78 20.87
CA ARG A 331 -8.70 -6.96 20.28
C ARG A 331 -7.48 -7.85 20.06
N VAL A 332 -6.96 -7.81 18.84
CA VAL A 332 -5.82 -8.64 18.43
C VAL A 332 -4.53 -7.85 18.44
N ALA A 333 -4.56 -6.62 17.89
CA ALA A 333 -3.41 -5.75 17.83
C ALA A 333 -3.82 -4.28 17.75
N GLN A 334 -2.93 -3.40 18.19
CA GLN A 334 -3.05 -1.96 17.96
C GLN A 334 -1.68 -1.33 17.76
N GLY A 335 -1.67 -0.16 17.12
CA GLY A 335 -0.41 0.53 16.90
C GLY A 335 -0.56 1.88 16.26
N TYR A 336 0.59 2.53 16.10
CA TYR A 336 0.71 3.79 15.38
C TYR A 336 2.04 3.86 14.64
N ALA A 337 2.08 4.66 13.60
CA ALA A 337 3.31 5.07 12.94
C ALA A 337 3.32 6.58 12.75
N LEU A 338 4.44 7.20 13.09
CA LEU A 338 4.71 8.61 12.89
C LEU A 338 5.95 8.75 12.01
N GLY A 339 5.98 9.73 11.14
CA GLY A 339 7.15 10.00 10.32
C GLY A 339 7.20 11.47 9.93
N ALA A 340 8.40 12.01 9.86
CA ALA A 340 8.64 13.35 9.35
C ALA A 340 9.96 13.38 8.59
N GLY A 341 10.07 14.27 7.62
CA GLY A 341 11.32 14.45 6.90
C GLY A 341 11.36 15.75 6.14
N LEU A 342 12.59 16.12 5.82
CA LEU A 342 12.94 17.29 5.03
C LEU A 342 13.72 16.82 3.83
N GLU A 343 13.37 17.27 2.65
CA GLU A 343 14.11 17.06 1.41
C GLU A 343 14.66 18.40 0.91
N TYR A 344 15.93 18.39 0.50
CA TYR A 344 16.62 19.51 -0.10
C TYR A 344 17.18 19.12 -1.47
N GLU A 345 16.69 19.76 -2.53
CA GLU A 345 17.23 19.61 -3.89
C GLU A 345 18.50 20.44 -4.07
N ILE A 346 19.67 19.77 -4.05
CA ILE A 346 20.99 20.40 -4.27
C ILE A 346 21.05 20.90 -5.72
N ASN A 347 20.64 20.05 -6.65
CA ASN A 347 20.48 20.36 -8.06
C ASN A 347 19.50 19.38 -8.72
N ARG A 348 19.25 19.51 -10.03
CA ARG A 348 18.30 18.65 -10.77
C ARG A 348 18.61 17.15 -10.73
N TYR A 349 19.84 16.76 -10.39
CA TYR A 349 20.30 15.37 -10.35
C TYR A 349 20.45 14.82 -8.94
N VAL A 350 20.63 15.69 -7.95
CA VAL A 350 20.99 15.29 -6.59
C VAL A 350 20.04 15.95 -5.60
N SER A 351 19.43 15.14 -4.74
CA SER A 351 18.71 15.63 -3.55
C SER A 351 19.17 14.89 -2.30
N MET A 352 19.05 15.56 -1.18
CA MET A 352 19.33 15.02 0.16
C MET A 352 18.05 15.04 0.98
N GLN A 353 17.81 13.98 1.73
CA GLN A 353 16.67 13.86 2.61
C GLN A 353 17.12 13.48 4.02
N ALA A 354 16.59 14.16 5.02
CA ALA A 354 16.67 13.74 6.42
C ALA A 354 15.29 13.29 6.88
N ALA A 355 15.18 12.17 7.57
CA ALA A 355 13.91 11.60 7.99
C ALA A 355 14.02 10.98 9.38
N VAL A 356 12.94 11.07 10.14
CA VAL A 356 12.73 10.36 11.40
C VAL A 356 11.40 9.63 11.35
N ASP A 357 11.40 8.40 11.85
CA ASP A 357 10.23 7.54 11.87
C ASP A 357 10.11 6.85 13.23
N ARG A 358 8.89 6.76 13.73
CA ARG A 358 8.54 5.94 14.90
C ARG A 358 7.39 5.02 14.56
N ILE A 359 7.56 3.75 14.85
CA ILE A 359 6.52 2.72 14.71
C ILE A 359 6.38 2.02 16.04
N SER A 360 5.15 1.87 16.51
CA SER A 360 4.85 1.07 17.70
C SER A 360 3.59 0.26 17.42
N GLN A 361 3.67 -1.03 17.64
CA GLN A 361 2.52 -1.92 17.62
C GLN A 361 2.66 -2.99 18.70
N VAL A 362 1.52 -3.39 19.24
CA VAL A 362 1.42 -4.37 20.33
C VAL A 362 0.34 -5.37 19.97
N GLY A 363 0.68 -6.66 20.02
CA GLY A 363 -0.27 -7.76 20.01
C GLY A 363 -0.92 -7.88 21.38
N MET A 364 -2.24 -8.06 21.40
CA MET A 364 -3.02 -8.16 22.65
C MET A 364 -3.18 -9.60 23.12
N GLU A 365 -2.97 -10.57 22.26
CA GLU A 365 -2.99 -12.00 22.54
C GLU A 365 -1.54 -12.51 22.54
N GLU A 366 -1.20 -13.43 23.46
CA GLU A 366 0.18 -13.90 23.66
C GLU A 366 0.76 -14.56 22.40
N GLU A 367 -0.03 -15.35 21.68
CA GLU A 367 0.34 -15.98 20.41
C GLU A 367 0.61 -14.95 19.30
N VAL A 368 -0.12 -13.84 19.31
CA VAL A 368 0.02 -12.75 18.34
C VAL A 368 1.18 -11.84 18.71
N ALA A 369 1.41 -11.61 20.00
CA ALA A 369 2.44 -10.71 20.50
C ALA A 369 3.85 -11.10 20.02
N ALA A 370 4.15 -12.40 19.94
CA ALA A 370 5.44 -12.91 19.53
C ALA A 370 5.84 -12.50 18.08
N GLY A 371 4.84 -12.35 17.18
CA GLY A 371 5.09 -12.02 15.77
C GLY A 371 4.76 -10.58 15.39
N VAL A 372 4.16 -9.79 16.27
CA VAL A 372 3.59 -8.46 15.96
C VAL A 372 4.18 -7.34 16.82
N ASN A 373 4.65 -7.65 18.03
CA ASN A 373 5.22 -6.61 18.92
C ASN A 373 6.41 -5.93 18.25
N LEU A 374 6.31 -4.61 18.09
CA LEU A 374 7.34 -3.77 17.49
C LEU A 374 7.29 -2.39 18.12
N THR A 375 8.40 -1.92 18.66
CA THR A 375 8.59 -0.51 19.02
C THR A 375 9.94 -0.08 18.47
N ARG A 376 9.95 0.93 17.61
CA ARG A 376 11.11 1.24 16.80
C ARG A 376 11.16 2.71 16.45
N ASN A 377 12.32 3.32 16.62
CA ASN A 377 12.64 4.66 16.13
C ASN A 377 13.74 4.54 15.06
N VAL A 378 13.56 5.23 13.98
CA VAL A 378 14.52 5.26 12.87
C VAL A 378 14.87 6.70 12.55
N ALA A 379 16.14 7.02 12.47
CA ALA A 379 16.64 8.27 11.92
C ALA A 379 17.49 7.95 10.68
N ALA A 380 17.27 8.65 9.58
CA ALA A 380 17.94 8.38 8.33
C ALA A 380 18.34 9.65 7.60
N ILE A 381 19.50 9.61 6.96
CA ILE A 381 19.93 10.59 5.95
C ILE A 381 20.07 9.85 4.64
N ARG A 382 19.47 10.39 3.56
CA ARG A 382 19.45 9.79 2.23
C ARG A 382 20.01 10.76 1.21
N LEU A 383 20.86 10.28 0.36
CA LEU A 383 21.32 10.98 -0.85
C LEU A 383 20.71 10.28 -2.06
N HIS A 384 19.98 11.00 -2.87
CA HIS A 384 19.39 10.52 -4.10
C HIS A 384 20.11 11.09 -5.30
N MET A 385 20.55 10.24 -6.21
CA MET A 385 21.22 10.61 -7.45
C MET A 385 20.41 10.09 -8.63
N LYS A 386 20.06 10.96 -9.56
CA LYS A 386 19.37 10.65 -10.83
C LYS A 386 20.41 10.65 -11.95
N ALA A 387 20.39 9.63 -12.81
CA ALA A 387 21.37 9.56 -13.92
C ALA A 387 21.02 10.52 -15.06
N TRP A 388 19.70 10.73 -15.34
CA TRP A 388 19.14 11.64 -16.34
C TRP A 388 17.67 11.95 -16.05
#